data_ec300a489282f1368f68eae86d791671
#
_entry.id   ec300a489282f1368f68eae86d791671
#
_cell.length_a   1.000
_cell.length_b   1.000
_cell.length_c   1.000
_cell.angle_alpha   90.00
_cell.angle_beta   90.00
_cell.angle_gamma   90.00
#
_symmetry.space_group_name_H-M   'P 1'
#
loop_
_entity.id
_entity.type
_entity.pdbx_description
1 polymer ?
#
loop_
_entity_poly.entity_id
_entity_poly.type
_entity_poly.pdbx_seq_one_letter_code
_entity_poly.pdbx_strand_id
1 'polypeptide(L)'
;MAAGNNGTRQIATLLKITSTASAIPPTEAVEASQIFPYKIKAGIILSRAPRITRDLTPFEKSFYFYQRRLNERLALPFTRYFYFKRGTPVNEEWKRKFKDRQTPARDIGKYNAYAETAWNDELIVGATESEPQNQVDALVRDAEGFSASEYEGEARHEEIPKPLPRVSEADTTGDEKSLDRAMQRTLYLLVKVKQGYWKFPSVTLDVKENVRAGAERSLVQSVGPNMNVWTVGYHPVSHYVQRFTKPIIDTATGAELKGEKTFFLKGRILAGQADVTKNMQDVVDFKWLSKEEVQKHVMLPYWSAVQNALSER
;
A
#
# COMPACT_ATOMS: atom_id res chain seq x y z
N MET A 1 9.56 -71.34 -2.77
CA MET A 1 9.90 -71.38 -1.33
C MET A 1 9.59 -70.00 -0.71
N ALA A 2 8.64 -70.10 0.13
CA ALA A 2 8.25 -69.33 1.30
C ALA A 2 8.38 -67.79 1.27
N ALA A 3 7.21 -67.22 1.20
CA ALA A 3 6.86 -65.80 1.51
C ALA A 3 7.00 -65.49 3.01
N GLY A 4 7.55 -64.36 3.33
CA GLY A 4 7.55 -63.84 4.70
C GLY A 4 6.73 -62.51 4.72
N ASN A 5 5.54 -62.64 5.26
CA ASN A 5 4.56 -61.55 5.42
C ASN A 5 4.77 -60.95 6.81
N ASN A 6 5.25 -59.73 6.91
CA ASN A 6 5.34 -58.96 8.17
C ASN A 6 4.25 -57.90 8.22
N GLY A 7 3.15 -58.26 8.86
CA GLY A 7 2.06 -57.38 9.17
C GLY A 7 2.41 -56.36 10.25
N THR A 8 2.30 -55.10 9.92
CA THR A 8 2.40 -53.97 10.84
C THR A 8 1.13 -53.88 11.68
N ARG A 9 1.20 -54.23 12.96
CA ARG A 9 0.13 -54.00 13.94
C ARG A 9 0.04 -52.50 14.26
N GLN A 10 -1.02 -51.87 13.85
CA GLN A 10 -1.42 -50.57 14.38
C GLN A 10 -2.04 -50.77 15.77
N ILE A 11 -1.40 -50.19 16.79
CA ILE A 11 -1.94 -50.13 18.13
C ILE A 11 -2.80 -48.84 18.19
N ALA A 12 -4.10 -49.03 18.09
CA ALA A 12 -5.06 -47.97 18.34
C ALA A 12 -5.25 -47.83 19.87
N THR A 13 -4.63 -46.84 20.47
CA THR A 13 -4.86 -46.47 21.87
C THR A 13 -6.15 -45.62 21.94
N LEU A 14 -7.25 -46.26 22.32
CA LEU A 14 -8.49 -45.61 22.68
C LEU A 14 -8.34 -44.88 24.01
N LEU A 15 -8.13 -43.57 23.98
CA LEU A 15 -8.30 -42.70 25.11
C LEU A 15 -9.81 -42.55 25.40
N LYS A 16 -10.30 -43.27 26.36
CA LYS A 16 -11.60 -43.03 26.99
C LYS A 16 -11.54 -41.76 27.79
N ILE A 17 -12.04 -40.64 27.20
CA ILE A 17 -12.30 -39.44 27.95
C ILE A 17 -13.64 -39.67 28.67
N THR A 18 -13.57 -40.03 29.92
CA THR A 18 -14.74 -39.96 30.83
C THR A 18 -15.05 -38.48 31.08
N SER A 19 -16.07 -37.95 30.43
CA SER A 19 -16.64 -36.67 30.75
C SER A 19 -17.39 -36.80 32.07
N THR A 20 -16.75 -36.40 33.14
CA THR A 20 -17.48 -36.00 34.35
C THR A 20 -18.15 -34.67 34.06
N ALA A 21 -19.41 -34.71 33.69
CA ALA A 21 -20.27 -33.55 33.65
C ALA A 21 -20.42 -33.04 35.09
N SER A 22 -19.55 -32.09 35.46
CA SER A 22 -19.76 -31.26 36.63
C SER A 22 -21.04 -30.46 36.38
N ALA A 23 -22.11 -30.78 37.07
CA ALA A 23 -23.34 -30.00 37.07
C ALA A 23 -22.99 -28.57 37.53
N ILE A 24 -22.94 -27.64 36.60
CA ILE A 24 -22.86 -26.22 36.91
C ILE A 24 -24.23 -25.91 37.60
N PRO A 25 -24.23 -25.39 38.85
CA PRO A 25 -25.45 -24.97 39.47
C PRO A 25 -26.12 -23.91 38.58
N PRO A 26 -27.48 -23.89 38.49
CA PRO A 26 -28.15 -22.88 37.73
C PRO A 26 -27.71 -21.53 38.29
N THR A 27 -26.90 -20.83 37.54
CA THR A 27 -26.57 -19.43 37.81
C THR A 27 -27.90 -18.70 37.77
N GLU A 28 -28.38 -18.28 38.92
CA GLU A 28 -29.48 -17.32 39.01
C GLU A 28 -29.14 -16.22 38.03
N ALA A 29 -30.04 -15.94 37.10
CA ALA A 29 -29.96 -14.85 36.16
C ALA A 29 -29.82 -13.56 37.01
N VAL A 30 -28.62 -13.19 37.33
CA VAL A 30 -28.32 -11.84 37.72
C VAL A 30 -28.53 -10.98 36.50
N GLU A 31 -29.74 -10.50 36.33
CA GLU A 31 -30.03 -9.28 35.59
C GLU A 31 -29.38 -8.11 36.34
N ALA A 32 -28.06 -8.21 36.49
CA ALA A 32 -27.26 -7.05 36.71
C ALA A 32 -27.16 -6.40 35.33
N SER A 33 -27.96 -5.38 35.09
CA SER A 33 -27.68 -4.37 34.09
C SER A 33 -26.25 -3.94 34.31
N GLN A 34 -25.31 -4.51 33.57
CA GLN A 34 -23.89 -4.11 33.63
C GLN A 34 -23.87 -2.66 33.14
N ILE A 35 -23.94 -1.74 34.08
CA ILE A 35 -23.83 -0.30 33.84
C ILE A 35 -22.40 -0.07 33.39
N PHE A 36 -22.17 -0.13 32.07
CA PHE A 36 -20.88 0.19 31.52
C PHE A 36 -20.66 1.71 31.67
N PRO A 37 -19.68 2.15 32.45
CA PRO A 37 -19.46 3.58 32.68
C PRO A 37 -18.94 4.31 31.44
N TYR A 38 -18.77 3.61 30.33
CA TYR A 38 -18.30 4.12 29.07
C TYR A 38 -19.16 3.69 27.92
N LYS A 39 -19.46 4.61 27.02
CA LYS A 39 -20.09 4.32 25.73
C LYS A 39 -19.08 3.67 24.79
N ILE A 40 -19.40 2.50 24.28
CA ILE A 40 -18.50 1.77 23.37
C ILE A 40 -18.79 2.17 21.94
N LYS A 41 -17.72 2.51 21.21
CA LYS A 41 -17.77 2.86 19.79
C LYS A 41 -16.86 1.93 18.99
N ALA A 42 -17.31 1.55 17.79
CA ALA A 42 -16.49 0.91 16.77
C ALA A 42 -16.06 1.95 15.74
N GLY A 43 -14.80 1.94 15.40
CA GLY A 43 -14.23 2.80 14.37
C GLY A 43 -13.35 2.01 13.41
N ILE A 44 -13.03 2.62 12.28
CA ILE A 44 -12.15 2.03 11.28
C ILE A 44 -11.07 3.01 10.85
N ILE A 45 -9.84 2.52 10.80
CA ILE A 45 -8.69 3.20 10.19
C ILE A 45 -8.62 2.68 8.75
N LEU A 46 -9.26 3.40 7.83
CA LEU A 46 -9.26 3.07 6.43
C LEU A 46 -8.01 3.60 5.77
N SER A 47 -7.27 2.73 5.08
CA SER A 47 -6.01 3.05 4.42
C SER A 47 -6.06 2.74 2.93
N ARG A 48 -5.40 3.56 2.13
CA ARG A 48 -5.00 3.27 0.75
C ARG A 48 -3.53 2.88 0.76
N ALA A 49 -3.24 1.64 0.39
CA ALA A 49 -1.86 1.14 0.32
C ALA A 49 -1.04 1.91 -0.73
N PRO A 50 0.29 1.99 -0.60
CA PRO A 50 1.15 2.54 -1.64
C PRO A 50 0.91 1.84 -2.97
N ARG A 51 0.83 2.59 -4.07
CA ARG A 51 0.63 2.06 -5.43
C ARG A 51 1.94 1.87 -6.17
N ILE A 52 2.95 2.67 -5.83
CA ILE A 52 4.28 2.62 -6.42
C ILE A 52 5.36 2.45 -5.34
N THR A 53 6.53 2.00 -5.76
CA THR A 53 7.70 1.90 -4.88
C THR A 53 8.15 3.30 -4.42
N ARG A 54 8.75 3.40 -3.23
CA ARG A 54 9.33 4.65 -2.76
C ARG A 54 10.49 5.10 -3.66
N ASP A 55 10.79 6.37 -3.65
CA ASP A 55 12.01 6.87 -4.27
C ASP A 55 13.23 6.35 -3.53
N LEU A 56 14.27 6.10 -4.30
CA LEU A 56 15.54 5.63 -3.75
C LEU A 56 16.23 6.77 -2.98
N THR A 57 16.84 6.43 -1.86
CA THR A 57 17.71 7.36 -1.15
C THR A 57 18.96 7.67 -2.00
N PRO A 58 19.68 8.79 -1.77
CA PRO A 58 20.89 9.10 -2.50
C PRO A 58 21.95 7.98 -2.42
N PHE A 59 22.07 7.34 -1.27
CA PHE A 59 22.95 6.19 -1.08
C PHE A 59 22.53 5.00 -1.95
N GLU A 60 21.23 4.63 -1.93
CA GLU A 60 20.72 3.52 -2.74
C GLU A 60 20.89 3.79 -4.24
N LYS A 61 20.67 5.04 -4.70
CA LYS A 61 20.90 5.41 -6.10
C LYS A 61 22.36 5.18 -6.50
N SER A 62 23.31 5.64 -5.69
CA SER A 62 24.74 5.45 -5.93
C SER A 62 25.13 3.98 -5.87
N PHE A 63 24.59 3.22 -4.91
CA PHE A 63 24.85 1.79 -4.79
C PHE A 63 24.35 0.99 -6.00
N TYR A 64 23.13 1.21 -6.43
CA TYR A 64 22.58 0.51 -7.61
C TYR A 64 23.26 0.93 -8.90
N PHE A 65 23.67 2.18 -9.02
CA PHE A 65 24.49 2.64 -10.14
C PHE A 65 25.84 1.92 -10.17
N TYR A 66 26.52 1.86 -9.04
CA TYR A 66 27.79 1.11 -8.92
C TYR A 66 27.60 -0.37 -9.27
N GLN A 67 26.56 -1.03 -8.75
CA GLN A 67 26.28 -2.44 -9.07
C GLN A 67 26.02 -2.64 -10.56
N ARG A 68 25.31 -1.73 -11.21
CA ARG A 68 25.09 -1.77 -12.65
C ARG A 68 26.42 -1.68 -13.41
N ARG A 69 27.25 -0.71 -13.07
CA ARG A 69 28.55 -0.52 -13.70
C ARG A 69 29.47 -1.73 -13.49
N LEU A 70 29.47 -2.28 -12.29
CA LEU A 70 30.25 -3.48 -11.99
C LEU A 70 29.77 -4.68 -12.84
N ASN A 71 28.48 -4.90 -12.94
CA ASN A 71 27.91 -5.96 -13.76
C ASN A 71 28.24 -5.78 -15.25
N GLU A 72 28.17 -4.55 -15.76
CA GLU A 72 28.52 -4.22 -17.14
C GLU A 72 30.01 -4.52 -17.44
N ARG A 73 30.89 -4.22 -16.49
CA ARG A 73 32.33 -4.48 -16.63
C ARG A 73 32.66 -5.98 -16.57
N LEU A 74 31.98 -6.72 -15.72
CA LEU A 74 32.20 -8.15 -15.54
C LEU A 74 31.42 -9.00 -16.55
N ALA A 75 30.50 -8.41 -17.32
CA ALA A 75 29.74 -9.11 -18.33
C ALA A 75 30.64 -9.61 -19.46
N LEU A 76 30.45 -10.86 -19.89
CA LEU A 76 31.11 -11.38 -21.06
C LEU A 76 30.70 -10.59 -22.30
N PRO A 77 31.60 -10.43 -23.30
CA PRO A 77 31.26 -9.79 -24.56
C PRO A 77 30.11 -10.50 -25.27
N PHE A 78 29.18 -9.74 -25.79
CA PHE A 78 28.06 -10.31 -26.57
C PHE A 78 28.57 -10.95 -27.88
N THR A 79 28.25 -12.21 -28.06
CA THR A 79 28.70 -13.01 -29.21
C THR A 79 27.82 -12.72 -30.44
N ARG A 80 27.96 -11.52 -31.01
CA ARG A 80 27.14 -11.02 -32.13
C ARG A 80 27.08 -11.97 -33.29
N TYR A 81 28.22 -12.54 -33.71
CA TYR A 81 28.33 -13.41 -34.89
C TYR A 81 27.49 -14.69 -34.77
N PHE A 82 27.14 -15.09 -33.56
CA PHE A 82 26.26 -16.24 -33.33
C PHE A 82 24.80 -15.89 -33.62
N TYR A 83 24.36 -14.69 -33.19
CA TYR A 83 22.95 -14.27 -33.31
C TYR A 83 22.65 -13.54 -34.63
N PHE A 84 23.60 -12.78 -35.17
CA PHE A 84 23.42 -11.93 -36.33
C PHE A 84 24.41 -12.31 -37.43
N LYS A 85 23.89 -12.90 -38.51
CA LYS A 85 24.69 -13.26 -39.70
C LYS A 85 25.10 -11.99 -40.45
N ARG A 86 26.33 -11.98 -40.99
CA ARG A 86 26.82 -10.88 -41.80
C ARG A 86 25.94 -10.69 -43.03
N GLY A 87 25.66 -9.46 -43.42
CA GLY A 87 24.85 -9.11 -44.61
C GLY A 87 23.36 -9.26 -44.41
N THR A 88 22.87 -9.53 -43.19
CA THR A 88 21.43 -9.54 -42.92
C THR A 88 20.95 -8.18 -42.44
N PRO A 89 19.68 -7.78 -42.76
CA PRO A 89 19.10 -6.52 -42.28
C PRO A 89 19.17 -6.39 -40.74
N VAL A 90 18.93 -7.49 -40.03
CA VAL A 90 19.00 -7.54 -38.54
C VAL A 90 20.39 -7.20 -38.02
N ASN A 91 21.48 -7.62 -38.73
CA ASN A 91 22.83 -7.29 -38.35
C ASN A 91 23.15 -5.80 -38.58
N GLU A 92 22.59 -5.19 -39.60
CA GLU A 92 22.77 -3.76 -39.87
C GLU A 92 22.01 -2.92 -38.86
N GLU A 93 20.82 -3.30 -38.56
CA GLU A 93 20.01 -2.69 -37.53
C GLU A 93 20.69 -2.78 -36.15
N TRP A 94 21.21 -3.94 -35.77
CA TRP A 94 21.95 -4.09 -34.54
C TRP A 94 23.17 -3.16 -34.51
N LYS A 95 23.91 -3.02 -35.60
CA LYS A 95 25.05 -2.11 -35.71
C LYS A 95 24.64 -0.66 -35.51
N ARG A 96 23.49 -0.25 -36.11
CA ARG A 96 22.93 1.09 -35.96
C ARG A 96 22.58 1.36 -34.49
N LYS A 97 21.75 0.51 -33.89
CA LYS A 97 21.35 0.64 -32.47
C LYS A 97 22.52 0.64 -31.52
N PHE A 98 23.52 -0.19 -31.77
CA PHE A 98 24.73 -0.24 -30.96
C PHE A 98 25.57 1.04 -31.08
N LYS A 99 25.61 1.65 -32.25
CA LYS A 99 26.33 2.91 -32.50
C LYS A 99 25.61 4.10 -31.85
N ASP A 100 24.29 4.11 -31.92
CA ASP A 100 23.44 5.18 -31.40
C ASP A 100 23.15 5.04 -29.89
N ARG A 101 23.61 3.96 -29.29
CA ARG A 101 23.39 3.66 -27.88
C ARG A 101 24.04 4.70 -26.97
N GLN A 102 23.20 5.41 -26.22
CA GLN A 102 23.59 6.48 -25.29
C GLN A 102 23.32 6.11 -23.82
N THR A 103 23.30 4.84 -23.49
CA THR A 103 23.09 4.38 -22.10
C THR A 103 24.46 4.15 -21.41
N PRO A 104 24.51 4.16 -20.08
CA PRO A 104 25.72 3.80 -19.34
C PRO A 104 26.28 2.43 -19.69
N ALA A 105 25.43 1.55 -20.23
CA ALA A 105 25.78 0.19 -20.65
C ALA A 105 26.48 0.09 -22.02
N ARG A 106 26.88 1.18 -22.66
CA ARG A 106 27.57 1.20 -23.96
C ARG A 106 28.93 0.49 -23.96
N ASP A 107 29.53 0.32 -22.77
CA ASP A 107 30.83 -0.29 -22.60
C ASP A 107 30.81 -1.81 -22.41
N ILE A 108 29.63 -2.43 -22.44
CA ILE A 108 29.50 -3.89 -22.26
C ILE A 108 30.41 -4.63 -23.24
N GLY A 109 31.28 -5.49 -22.69
CA GLY A 109 32.24 -6.29 -23.47
C GLY A 109 33.38 -5.53 -24.10
N LYS A 110 33.51 -4.22 -23.83
CA LYS A 110 34.62 -3.38 -24.32
C LYS A 110 35.45 -2.79 -23.18
N TYR A 111 35.08 -3.02 -21.94
CA TYR A 111 35.82 -2.47 -20.79
C TYR A 111 37.24 -3.00 -20.76
N ASN A 112 38.20 -2.08 -20.68
CA ASN A 112 39.62 -2.38 -20.47
C ASN A 112 40.09 -1.64 -19.22
N ALA A 113 40.47 -2.37 -18.17
CA ALA A 113 40.95 -1.81 -16.91
C ALA A 113 42.20 -0.96 -17.02
N TYR A 114 42.98 -1.12 -18.11
CA TYR A 114 44.22 -0.40 -18.38
C TYR A 114 44.00 0.74 -19.37
N ALA A 115 42.79 0.99 -19.85
CA ALA A 115 42.49 2.10 -20.73
C ALA A 115 42.56 3.43 -19.96
N GLU A 116 42.87 4.51 -20.65
CA GLU A 116 42.87 5.88 -20.09
C GLU A 116 41.51 6.27 -19.49
N THR A 117 40.43 5.75 -20.04
CA THR A 117 39.05 5.96 -19.58
C THR A 117 38.59 4.99 -18.49
N ALA A 118 39.47 4.05 -18.05
CA ALA A 118 39.15 3.15 -16.97
C ALA A 118 38.92 3.92 -15.67
N TRP A 119 37.94 3.53 -14.88
CA TRP A 119 37.60 4.15 -13.59
C TRP A 119 37.09 5.61 -13.65
N ASN A 120 36.81 6.14 -14.84
CA ASN A 120 36.20 7.48 -15.00
C ASN A 120 34.71 7.49 -14.73
N ASP A 121 34.19 6.53 -13.97
CA ASP A 121 32.79 6.44 -13.61
C ASP A 121 32.31 7.60 -12.75
N GLU A 122 33.21 8.23 -12.01
CA GLU A 122 32.91 9.41 -11.22
C GLU A 122 32.39 10.56 -12.09
N LEU A 123 32.81 10.63 -13.35
CA LEU A 123 32.34 11.60 -14.31
C LEU A 123 30.91 11.30 -14.81
N ILE A 124 30.49 10.03 -14.67
CA ILE A 124 29.16 9.55 -15.12
C ILE A 124 28.16 9.51 -13.94
N VAL A 125 28.65 9.54 -12.70
CA VAL A 125 27.78 9.62 -11.52
C VAL A 125 26.98 10.92 -11.57
N GLY A 126 25.65 10.79 -11.61
CA GLY A 126 24.75 11.94 -11.78
C GLY A 126 24.56 12.40 -13.23
N ALA A 127 25.09 11.67 -14.21
CA ALA A 127 24.82 11.95 -15.62
C ALA A 127 23.33 11.67 -15.93
N THR A 128 22.71 12.53 -16.75
CA THR A 128 21.29 12.39 -17.15
C THR A 128 21.00 11.07 -17.84
N GLU A 129 21.98 10.50 -18.55
CA GLU A 129 21.86 9.20 -19.23
C GLU A 129 21.64 8.03 -18.24
N SER A 130 22.05 8.17 -16.99
CA SER A 130 21.82 7.16 -15.96
C SER A 130 20.46 7.29 -15.25
N GLU A 131 19.73 8.36 -15.49
CA GLU A 131 18.41 8.58 -14.90
C GLU A 131 17.36 7.67 -15.54
N PRO A 132 16.43 7.09 -14.73
CA PRO A 132 15.39 6.23 -15.26
C PRO A 132 14.52 6.90 -16.33
N GLN A 133 14.24 8.19 -16.20
CA GLN A 133 13.44 8.94 -17.15
C GLN A 133 14.10 9.02 -18.53
N ASN A 134 15.41 9.35 -18.57
CA ASN A 134 16.16 9.41 -19.81
C ASN A 134 16.25 8.04 -20.49
N GLN A 135 16.36 6.95 -19.71
CA GLN A 135 16.32 5.59 -20.26
C GLN A 135 14.97 5.25 -20.90
N VAL A 136 13.86 5.64 -20.27
CA VAL A 136 12.52 5.48 -20.82
C VAL A 136 12.39 6.27 -22.13
N ASP A 137 12.78 7.54 -22.14
CA ASP A 137 12.70 8.41 -23.31
C ASP A 137 13.60 7.90 -24.47
N ALA A 138 14.76 7.32 -24.14
CA ALA A 138 15.64 6.70 -25.13
C ALA A 138 15.01 5.43 -25.73
N LEU A 139 14.38 4.59 -24.93
CA LEU A 139 13.70 3.38 -25.40
C LEU A 139 12.47 3.71 -26.23
N VAL A 140 11.68 4.73 -25.84
CA VAL A 140 10.52 5.18 -26.62
C VAL A 140 10.95 5.72 -27.97
N ARG A 141 11.99 6.57 -28.01
CA ARG A 141 12.56 7.08 -29.27
C ARG A 141 13.08 5.98 -30.20
N ASP A 142 13.75 4.97 -29.63
CA ASP A 142 14.22 3.82 -30.40
C ASP A 142 13.03 3.03 -30.99
N ALA A 143 11.97 2.84 -30.24
CA ALA A 143 10.76 2.17 -30.69
C ALA A 143 10.00 2.98 -31.76
N GLU A 144 9.87 4.30 -31.59
CA GLU A 144 9.26 5.21 -32.57
C GLU A 144 10.07 5.26 -33.87
N GLY A 145 11.41 5.30 -33.79
CA GLY A 145 12.30 5.27 -34.94
C GLY A 145 12.27 3.94 -35.69
N PHE A 146 11.99 2.85 -35.00
CA PHE A 146 11.84 1.53 -35.60
C PHE A 146 10.58 1.43 -36.44
N SER A 147 9.47 1.95 -35.93
CA SER A 147 8.20 1.99 -36.67
C SER A 147 8.26 2.86 -37.95
N ALA A 148 9.06 3.92 -37.92
CA ALA A 148 9.18 4.82 -39.08
C ALA A 148 10.06 4.28 -40.22
N SER A 149 10.99 3.34 -39.94
CA SER A 149 11.94 2.84 -40.97
C SER A 149 11.46 1.61 -41.72
N GLU A 150 10.46 0.88 -41.22
CA GLU A 150 9.98 -0.35 -41.84
C GLU A 150 8.87 -0.14 -42.89
N TYR A 151 8.22 1.01 -42.91
CA TYR A 151 7.12 1.30 -43.81
C TYR A 151 7.31 2.62 -44.54
N GLU A 152 7.90 2.59 -45.72
CA GLU A 152 7.87 3.71 -46.69
C GLU A 152 6.46 3.94 -47.29
N GLY A 153 5.42 3.29 -46.79
CA GLY A 153 4.05 3.47 -47.20
C GLY A 153 3.18 3.82 -45.99
N GLU A 154 2.72 5.08 -45.91
CA GLU A 154 1.71 5.59 -44.98
C GLU A 154 1.85 5.02 -43.55
N ALA A 155 2.98 5.25 -42.92
CA ALA A 155 3.21 4.88 -41.54
C ALA A 155 2.18 5.60 -40.68
N ARG A 156 1.17 4.88 -40.17
CA ARG A 156 0.38 5.33 -39.04
C ARG A 156 1.38 5.49 -37.91
N HIS A 157 1.65 6.73 -37.57
CA HIS A 157 2.44 7.08 -36.41
C HIS A 157 1.61 6.69 -35.20
N GLU A 158 1.75 5.45 -34.70
CA GLU A 158 1.14 5.02 -33.46
C GLU A 158 1.93 5.65 -32.34
N GLU A 159 1.29 6.58 -31.64
CA GLU A 159 1.87 7.17 -30.45
C GLU A 159 2.06 6.09 -29.39
N ILE A 160 3.31 5.84 -29.03
CA ILE A 160 3.65 4.83 -28.03
C ILE A 160 3.29 5.39 -26.65
N PRO A 161 2.42 4.70 -25.89
CA PRO A 161 2.02 5.17 -24.58
C PRO A 161 3.23 5.21 -23.63
N LYS A 162 3.55 6.41 -23.14
CA LYS A 162 4.61 6.61 -22.15
C LYS A 162 4.15 6.21 -20.75
N PRO A 163 5.05 5.71 -19.90
CA PRO A 163 4.73 5.51 -18.50
C PRO A 163 4.25 6.79 -17.85
N LEU A 164 3.23 6.68 -16.98
CA LEU A 164 2.74 7.83 -16.22
C LEU A 164 3.84 8.37 -15.29
N PRO A 165 3.89 9.68 -15.05
CA PRO A 165 4.84 10.28 -14.13
C PRO A 165 4.61 9.78 -12.70
N ARG A 166 5.66 9.74 -11.90
CA ARG A 166 5.59 9.31 -10.49
C ARG A 166 4.87 10.32 -9.61
N VAL A 167 4.90 11.59 -9.99
CA VAL A 167 4.16 12.68 -9.35
C VAL A 167 2.87 12.88 -10.12
N SER A 168 1.74 12.76 -9.44
CA SER A 168 0.42 12.92 -10.05
C SER A 168 -0.01 14.38 -10.14
N GLU A 169 -1.03 14.65 -10.93
CA GLU A 169 -1.66 15.98 -10.97
C GLU A 169 -2.25 16.36 -9.62
N ALA A 170 -2.78 15.40 -8.86
CA ALA A 170 -3.29 15.63 -7.52
C ALA A 170 -2.19 16.06 -6.53
N ASP A 171 -0.94 15.62 -6.74
CA ASP A 171 0.20 16.08 -5.92
C ASP A 171 0.58 17.54 -6.28
N THR A 172 0.53 17.90 -7.55
CA THR A 172 0.87 19.26 -8.00
C THR A 172 -0.20 20.29 -7.61
N THR A 173 -1.47 19.91 -7.62
CA THR A 173 -2.59 20.75 -7.21
C THR A 173 -2.82 20.74 -5.71
N GLY A 174 -2.23 19.79 -4.97
CA GLY A 174 -2.41 19.63 -3.53
C GLY A 174 -3.81 19.14 -3.15
N ASP A 175 -4.48 18.36 -4.01
CA ASP A 175 -5.82 17.84 -3.74
C ASP A 175 -5.78 16.70 -2.70
N GLU A 176 -6.15 17.04 -1.47
CA GLU A 176 -6.21 16.10 -0.34
C GLU A 176 -7.41 15.14 -0.39
N LYS A 177 -8.32 15.30 -1.36
CA LYS A 177 -9.46 14.40 -1.55
C LYS A 177 -9.19 13.28 -2.56
N SER A 178 -8.16 13.43 -3.38
CA SER A 178 -7.79 12.43 -4.38
C SER A 178 -7.08 11.22 -3.77
N LEU A 179 -7.43 10.01 -4.22
CA LEU A 179 -6.72 8.77 -3.92
C LEU A 179 -5.43 8.60 -4.72
N ASP A 180 -5.25 9.38 -5.80
CA ASP A 180 -4.08 9.30 -6.67
C ASP A 180 -2.92 10.19 -6.20
N ARG A 181 -3.11 10.85 -5.07
CA ARG A 181 -2.12 11.62 -4.35
C ARG A 181 -1.12 10.72 -3.63
N ALA A 182 0.13 11.17 -3.47
CA ALA A 182 1.20 10.53 -2.69
C ALA A 182 1.27 9.01 -2.93
N MET A 183 1.40 8.58 -4.19
CA MET A 183 1.30 7.17 -4.59
C MET A 183 2.34 6.27 -3.93
N GLN A 184 3.45 6.81 -3.46
CA GLN A 184 4.52 6.10 -2.77
C GLN A 184 4.19 5.80 -1.30
N ARG A 185 3.16 6.44 -0.74
CA ARG A 185 2.84 6.43 0.69
C ARG A 185 1.45 5.87 0.96
N THR A 186 1.26 5.40 2.18
CA THR A 186 -0.07 5.02 2.67
C THR A 186 -0.86 6.29 3.02
N LEU A 187 -2.08 6.39 2.51
CA LEU A 187 -3.01 7.44 2.88
C LEU A 187 -4.10 6.88 3.79
N TYR A 188 -4.58 7.72 4.68
CA TYR A 188 -5.60 7.41 5.67
C TYR A 188 -6.78 8.34 5.52
N LEU A 189 -8.00 7.79 5.57
CA LEU A 189 -9.23 8.56 5.50
C LEU A 189 -9.53 9.19 6.85
N LEU A 190 -9.56 10.51 6.88
CA LEU A 190 -10.12 11.29 7.99
C LEU A 190 -11.42 11.96 7.57
N VAL A 191 -12.33 12.08 8.51
CA VAL A 191 -13.61 12.77 8.33
C VAL A 191 -13.69 13.96 9.29
N LYS A 192 -14.20 15.08 8.80
CA LYS A 192 -14.47 16.29 9.59
C LYS A 192 -15.90 16.26 10.07
N VAL A 193 -16.07 16.31 11.38
CA VAL A 193 -17.39 16.39 12.01
C VAL A 193 -17.87 17.84 12.04
N LYS A 194 -19.18 18.05 12.08
CA LYS A 194 -19.82 19.38 12.17
C LYS A 194 -19.27 20.25 13.33
N GLN A 195 -18.78 19.59 14.40
CA GLN A 195 -18.12 20.27 15.53
C GLN A 195 -16.72 20.84 15.21
N GLY A 196 -16.22 20.62 13.99
CA GLY A 196 -14.96 21.22 13.47
C GLY A 196 -13.69 20.40 13.66
N TYR A 197 -13.73 19.26 14.35
CA TYR A 197 -12.55 18.41 14.52
C TYR A 197 -12.49 17.23 13.55
N TRP A 198 -11.28 16.76 13.30
CA TRP A 198 -10.99 15.62 12.43
C TRP A 198 -10.86 14.33 13.24
N LYS A 199 -11.46 13.25 12.76
CA LYS A 199 -11.37 11.91 13.36
C LYS A 199 -11.47 10.81 12.31
N PHE A 200 -11.14 9.57 12.70
CA PHE A 200 -11.50 8.41 11.91
C PHE A 200 -13.00 8.12 12.00
N PRO A 201 -13.61 7.56 10.93
CA PRO A 201 -14.99 7.11 10.97
C PRO A 201 -15.26 6.22 12.18
N SER A 202 -16.29 6.53 12.94
CA SER A 202 -16.64 5.75 14.14
C SER A 202 -18.12 5.91 14.47
N VAL A 203 -18.75 4.84 14.98
CA VAL A 203 -20.16 4.79 15.36
C VAL A 203 -20.33 4.14 16.73
N THR A 204 -21.38 4.46 17.42
CA THR A 204 -21.79 3.75 18.64
C THR A 204 -22.16 2.30 18.30
N LEU A 205 -21.64 1.36 19.08
CA LEU A 205 -21.90 -0.05 18.91
C LEU A 205 -23.27 -0.40 19.51
N ASP A 206 -24.06 -1.16 18.78
CA ASP A 206 -25.34 -1.68 19.28
C ASP A 206 -25.11 -2.91 20.15
N VAL A 207 -26.04 -3.21 21.08
CA VAL A 207 -25.87 -4.26 22.12
C VAL A 207 -25.60 -5.66 21.53
N LYS A 208 -26.12 -5.95 20.35
CA LYS A 208 -25.98 -7.25 19.66
C LYS A 208 -24.96 -7.24 18.52
N GLU A 209 -24.29 -6.12 18.30
CA GLU A 209 -23.39 -5.92 17.18
C GLU A 209 -21.93 -6.20 17.57
N ASN A 210 -21.21 -6.92 16.72
CA ASN A 210 -19.78 -7.07 16.92
C ASN A 210 -19.01 -5.84 16.43
N VAL A 211 -17.77 -5.65 16.92
CA VAL A 211 -16.94 -4.48 16.62
C VAL A 211 -16.67 -4.34 15.12
N ARG A 212 -16.55 -5.46 14.38
CA ARG A 212 -16.32 -5.44 12.94
C ARG A 212 -17.53 -4.91 12.18
N ALA A 213 -18.72 -5.43 12.47
CA ALA A 213 -19.95 -4.96 11.83
C ALA A 213 -20.18 -3.47 12.11
N GLY A 214 -19.96 -3.03 13.37
CA GLY A 214 -20.01 -1.62 13.73
C GLY A 214 -19.00 -0.77 12.98
N ALA A 215 -17.78 -1.25 12.79
CA ALA A 215 -16.76 -0.53 12.03
C ALA A 215 -17.12 -0.40 10.54
N GLU A 216 -17.63 -1.47 9.91
CA GLU A 216 -18.09 -1.45 8.53
C GLU A 216 -19.33 -0.53 8.38
N ARG A 217 -20.27 -0.58 9.32
CA ARG A 217 -21.42 0.34 9.38
C ARG A 217 -20.98 1.79 9.53
N SER A 218 -19.94 2.06 10.33
CA SER A 218 -19.39 3.41 10.51
C SER A 218 -18.93 4.04 9.22
N LEU A 219 -18.31 3.26 8.31
CA LEU A 219 -17.91 3.74 6.98
C LEU A 219 -19.11 4.12 6.13
N VAL A 220 -20.06 3.20 5.99
CA VAL A 220 -21.26 3.44 5.16
C VAL A 220 -22.02 4.66 5.64
N GLN A 221 -22.14 4.85 6.95
CA GLN A 221 -22.84 5.99 7.54
C GLN A 221 -22.07 7.31 7.44
N SER A 222 -20.74 7.27 7.44
CA SER A 222 -19.91 8.49 7.40
C SER A 222 -19.60 8.98 5.98
N VAL A 223 -19.27 8.05 5.07
CA VAL A 223 -18.74 8.38 3.74
C VAL A 223 -19.42 7.63 2.60
N GLY A 224 -20.58 7.05 2.88
CA GLY A 224 -21.44 6.41 1.87
C GLY A 224 -21.00 5.00 1.46
N PRO A 225 -21.83 4.33 0.64
CA PRO A 225 -21.61 2.93 0.21
C PRO A 225 -20.67 2.81 -1.01
N ASN A 226 -20.19 3.90 -1.60
CA ASN A 226 -19.47 3.91 -2.89
C ASN A 226 -18.03 3.42 -2.81
N MET A 227 -17.65 2.79 -1.70
CA MET A 227 -16.30 2.26 -1.51
C MET A 227 -16.33 0.75 -1.33
N ASN A 228 -15.48 0.05 -2.09
CA ASN A 228 -15.18 -1.34 -1.83
C ASN A 228 -14.01 -1.42 -0.84
N VAL A 229 -14.28 -1.92 0.35
CA VAL A 229 -13.36 -1.92 1.48
C VAL A 229 -13.18 -3.34 2.01
N TRP A 230 -11.93 -3.70 2.26
CA TRP A 230 -11.57 -4.93 2.93
C TRP A 230 -11.14 -4.66 4.37
N THR A 231 -11.87 -5.21 5.34
CA THR A 231 -11.53 -5.14 6.77
C THR A 231 -10.53 -6.22 7.14
N VAL A 232 -9.38 -5.81 7.71
CA VAL A 232 -8.22 -6.68 7.96
C VAL A 232 -8.37 -7.44 9.29
N GLY A 233 -9.31 -8.38 9.36
CA GLY A 233 -9.45 -9.21 10.56
C GLY A 233 -10.51 -8.71 11.55
N TYR A 234 -10.47 -9.25 12.76
CA TYR A 234 -11.51 -9.06 13.78
C TYR A 234 -11.01 -8.35 15.04
N HIS A 235 -9.69 -8.21 15.20
CA HIS A 235 -9.11 -7.60 16.37
C HIS A 235 -8.90 -6.10 16.19
N PRO A 236 -9.26 -5.28 17.18
CA PRO A 236 -8.92 -3.86 17.16
C PRO A 236 -7.39 -3.66 17.17
N VAL A 237 -6.90 -2.76 16.31
CA VAL A 237 -5.47 -2.41 16.21
C VAL A 237 -5.11 -1.26 17.14
N SER A 238 -6.10 -0.48 17.56
CA SER A 238 -5.92 0.67 18.44
C SER A 238 -7.22 0.94 19.19
N HIS A 239 -7.10 1.67 20.30
CA HIS A 239 -8.26 2.17 21.04
C HIS A 239 -8.00 3.59 21.55
N TYR A 240 -9.07 4.36 21.67
CA TYR A 240 -9.04 5.71 22.23
C TYR A 240 -10.07 5.83 23.34
N VAL A 241 -9.66 6.38 24.46
CA VAL A 241 -10.54 6.62 25.62
C VAL A 241 -10.71 8.12 25.80
N GLN A 242 -11.91 8.60 25.57
CA GLN A 242 -12.31 9.97 25.85
C GLN A 242 -13.07 10.02 27.16
N ARG A 243 -12.55 10.72 28.16
CA ARG A 243 -13.21 10.95 29.44
C ARG A 243 -13.99 12.26 29.37
N PHE A 244 -15.23 12.25 29.83
CA PHE A 244 -16.03 13.45 29.92
C PHE A 244 -15.65 14.22 31.19
N THR A 245 -15.63 15.55 31.10
CA THR A 245 -15.38 16.42 32.26
C THR A 245 -16.52 16.34 33.28
N LYS A 246 -17.75 16.17 32.76
CA LYS A 246 -18.96 15.92 33.56
C LYS A 246 -19.63 14.65 33.02
N PRO A 247 -20.12 13.77 33.92
CA PRO A 247 -20.86 12.60 33.48
C PRO A 247 -22.09 13.00 32.68
N ILE A 248 -22.40 12.23 31.63
CA ILE A 248 -23.56 12.46 30.76
C ILE A 248 -24.51 11.30 30.98
N ILE A 249 -25.79 11.58 31.21
CA ILE A 249 -26.82 10.55 31.31
C ILE A 249 -27.20 10.11 29.90
N ASP A 250 -27.04 8.84 29.60
CA ASP A 250 -27.49 8.26 28.33
C ASP A 250 -29.02 8.22 28.29
N THR A 251 -29.58 8.91 27.32
CA THR A 251 -31.09 8.99 27.17
C THR A 251 -31.72 7.66 26.85
N ALA A 252 -30.95 6.70 26.27
CA ALA A 252 -31.47 5.39 25.89
C ALA A 252 -31.50 4.39 27.07
N THR A 253 -30.50 4.45 27.95
CA THR A 253 -30.32 3.47 29.02
C THR A 253 -30.51 4.05 30.42
N GLY A 254 -30.61 5.38 30.54
CA GLY A 254 -30.63 6.08 31.83
C GLY A 254 -29.35 5.98 32.66
N ALA A 255 -28.29 5.39 32.09
CA ALA A 255 -27.03 5.15 32.75
C ALA A 255 -26.12 6.39 32.74
N GLU A 256 -25.38 6.61 33.82
CA GLU A 256 -24.39 7.67 33.94
C GLU A 256 -23.09 7.28 33.22
N LEU A 257 -22.77 7.94 32.10
CA LEU A 257 -21.58 7.69 31.31
C LEU A 257 -20.42 8.61 31.74
N LYS A 258 -19.29 8.02 32.05
CA LYS A 258 -18.02 8.72 32.37
C LYS A 258 -17.17 9.07 31.16
N GLY A 259 -17.50 8.53 30.00
CA GLY A 259 -16.77 8.75 28.77
C GLY A 259 -17.14 7.82 27.63
N GLU A 260 -16.30 7.84 26.60
CA GLU A 260 -16.43 6.97 25.42
C GLU A 260 -15.13 6.17 25.21
N LYS A 261 -15.27 4.92 24.78
CA LYS A 261 -14.16 4.07 24.34
C LYS A 261 -14.39 3.70 22.88
N THR A 262 -13.49 4.13 22.00
CA THR A 262 -13.54 3.79 20.58
C THR A 262 -12.47 2.74 20.26
N PHE A 263 -12.89 1.62 19.70
CA PHE A 263 -11.99 0.56 19.23
C PHE A 263 -11.88 0.65 17.72
N PHE A 264 -10.65 0.71 17.22
CA PHE A 264 -10.38 0.88 15.79
C PHE A 264 -9.94 -0.43 15.16
N LEU A 265 -10.62 -0.83 14.08
CA LEU A 265 -10.18 -1.87 13.17
C LEU A 265 -9.40 -1.25 12.00
N LYS A 266 -8.60 -2.07 11.32
CA LYS A 266 -7.89 -1.67 10.12
C LYS A 266 -8.67 -2.08 8.89
N GLY A 267 -8.83 -1.15 7.93
CA GLY A 267 -9.43 -1.41 6.63
C GLY A 267 -8.52 -0.95 5.50
N ARG A 268 -8.71 -1.54 4.33
CA ARG A 268 -8.05 -1.12 3.08
C ARG A 268 -9.09 -0.84 2.02
N ILE A 269 -8.98 0.30 1.36
CA ILE A 269 -9.80 0.59 0.18
C ILE A 269 -9.23 -0.17 -1.02
N LEU A 270 -10.09 -0.85 -1.76
CA LEU A 270 -9.78 -1.55 -3.00
C LEU A 270 -10.20 -0.73 -4.22
N ALA A 271 -11.39 -0.11 -4.16
CA ALA A 271 -11.94 0.70 -5.24
C ALA A 271 -12.98 1.69 -4.69
N GLY A 272 -13.31 2.69 -5.49
CA GLY A 272 -14.31 3.69 -5.16
C GLY A 272 -13.72 4.93 -4.49
N GLN A 273 -14.60 5.84 -4.07
CA GLN A 273 -14.25 7.10 -3.43
C GLN A 273 -15.26 7.43 -2.34
N ALA A 274 -14.82 8.16 -1.33
CA ALA A 274 -15.67 8.69 -0.26
C ALA A 274 -16.68 9.70 -0.82
N ASP A 275 -17.93 9.59 -0.39
CA ASP A 275 -19.01 10.52 -0.74
C ASP A 275 -19.74 10.92 0.55
N VAL A 276 -19.54 12.17 0.94
CA VAL A 276 -20.17 12.72 2.16
C VAL A 276 -21.58 13.28 1.92
N THR A 277 -22.07 13.33 0.68
CA THR A 277 -23.39 13.88 0.37
C THR A 277 -24.54 13.08 0.99
N LYS A 278 -24.32 11.78 1.18
CA LYS A 278 -25.30 10.83 1.73
C LYS A 278 -24.97 10.39 3.16
N ASN A 279 -24.19 11.17 3.90
CA ASN A 279 -23.78 10.80 5.26
C ASN A 279 -24.93 10.88 6.25
N MET A 280 -24.90 9.99 7.27
CA MET A 280 -25.85 9.94 8.39
C MET A 280 -25.25 10.40 9.72
N GLN A 281 -23.99 10.84 9.73
CA GLN A 281 -23.21 11.12 10.94
C GLN A 281 -22.74 12.57 11.07
N ASP A 282 -23.41 13.54 10.47
CA ASP A 282 -23.02 14.96 10.51
C ASP A 282 -21.56 15.21 10.04
N VAL A 283 -21.09 14.41 9.10
CA VAL A 283 -19.76 14.60 8.46
C VAL A 283 -19.89 15.71 7.42
N VAL A 284 -19.01 16.69 7.50
CA VAL A 284 -19.01 17.86 6.61
C VAL A 284 -18.01 17.68 5.47
N ASP A 285 -16.86 17.06 5.74
CA ASP A 285 -15.76 16.94 4.78
C ASP A 285 -14.93 15.68 5.05
N PHE A 286 -14.12 15.28 4.07
CA PHE A 286 -13.18 14.18 4.20
C PHE A 286 -11.84 14.52 3.54
N LYS A 287 -10.78 13.87 3.99
CA LYS A 287 -9.42 13.99 3.44
C LYS A 287 -8.70 12.65 3.49
N TRP A 288 -7.85 12.43 2.47
CA TRP A 288 -6.89 11.35 2.45
C TRP A 288 -5.52 11.89 2.80
N LEU A 289 -5.01 11.52 3.97
CA LEU A 289 -3.82 12.11 4.56
C LEU A 289 -2.74 11.07 4.84
N SER A 290 -1.49 11.44 4.68
CA SER A 290 -0.35 10.65 5.15
C SER A 290 -0.25 10.68 6.68
N LYS A 291 0.55 9.78 7.26
CA LYS A 291 0.72 9.71 8.72
C LYS A 291 1.11 11.06 9.35
N GLU A 292 2.04 11.78 8.73
CA GLU A 292 2.52 13.07 9.25
C GLU A 292 1.45 14.18 9.11
N GLU A 293 0.62 14.10 8.07
CA GLU A 293 -0.48 15.04 7.88
C GLU A 293 -1.62 14.76 8.86
N VAL A 294 -1.91 13.48 9.13
CA VAL A 294 -2.87 13.08 10.17
C VAL A 294 -2.48 13.68 11.52
N GLN A 295 -1.19 13.64 11.88
CA GLN A 295 -0.69 14.24 13.12
C GLN A 295 -1.04 15.73 13.25
N LYS A 296 -1.02 16.47 12.14
CA LYS A 296 -1.31 17.91 12.14
C LYS A 296 -2.81 18.23 12.26
N HIS A 297 -3.67 17.29 11.90
CA HIS A 297 -5.12 17.51 11.85
C HIS A 297 -5.86 17.01 13.09
N VAL A 298 -5.29 16.07 13.84
CA VAL A 298 -5.94 15.46 15.00
C VAL A 298 -5.38 15.99 16.32
N MET A 299 -6.17 15.90 17.39
CA MET A 299 -5.74 16.31 18.72
C MET A 299 -4.63 15.39 19.24
N LEU A 300 -3.69 15.92 20.02
CA LEU A 300 -2.54 15.20 20.56
C LEU A 300 -2.91 13.92 21.35
N PRO A 301 -3.93 13.91 22.25
CA PRO A 301 -4.34 12.68 22.94
C PRO A 301 -4.91 11.62 21.99
N TYR A 302 -5.61 12.05 20.95
CA TYR A 302 -6.12 11.14 19.92
C TYR A 302 -4.98 10.57 19.09
N TRP A 303 -4.03 11.43 18.68
CA TRP A 303 -2.84 11.02 17.96
C TRP A 303 -2.03 9.96 18.71
N SER A 304 -1.75 10.18 20.00
CA SER A 304 -0.99 9.22 20.82
C SER A 304 -1.64 7.83 20.87
N ALA A 305 -2.96 7.78 20.78
CA ALA A 305 -3.71 6.51 20.76
C ALA A 305 -3.63 5.78 19.40
N VAL A 306 -3.58 6.51 18.27
CA VAL A 306 -3.69 5.90 16.93
C VAL A 306 -2.37 5.81 16.18
N GLN A 307 -1.32 6.57 16.55
CA GLN A 307 -0.07 6.68 15.80
C GLN A 307 0.61 5.32 15.49
N ASN A 308 0.53 4.37 16.44
CA ASN A 308 1.15 3.05 16.28
C ASN A 308 0.39 2.12 15.33
N ALA A 309 -0.87 2.43 15.04
CA ALA A 309 -1.68 1.71 14.06
C ALA A 309 -1.42 2.19 12.61
N LEU A 310 -0.76 3.35 12.45
CA LEU A 310 -0.47 3.97 11.18
C LEU A 310 0.94 3.61 10.70
N SER A 311 1.04 3.13 9.45
CA SER A 311 2.32 2.88 8.79
C SER A 311 2.97 4.18 8.36
N GLU A 312 4.28 4.26 8.40
CA GLU A 312 5.07 5.39 7.88
C GLU A 312 5.18 5.40 6.36
N ARG A 313 4.95 4.25 5.76
CA ARG A 313 5.05 4.05 4.33
C ARG A 313 3.70 3.80 3.71
#